data_63caf251afb7a24c520c0ab6ac1f51ea
#
_entry.id   63caf251afb7a24c520c0ab6ac1f51ea
#
_cell.length_a   1.000
_cell.length_b   1.000
_cell.length_c   1.000
_cell.angle_alpha   90.00
_cell.angle_beta   90.00
_cell.angle_gamma   90.00
#
_symmetry.space_group_name_H-M   'P 1'
#
loop_
_entity.id
_entity.type
_entity.pdbx_description
1 polymer ?
#
loop_
_entity_poly.entity_id
_entity_poly.type
_entity_poly.pdbx_seq_one_letter_code
_entity_poly.pdbx_strand_id
1 'polypeptide(L)'
;VTEYESCRQLYYLFYDGLFTLSDSFSAAPNLAESYTPGEDGKSGTLKIKHGINFSDGSPLTADDVLYTVNFIKEHPATYGGCVENIESVTASGADTLYFILYEPERHFETMLTFPVIKANSPESMAYPVGTGQFAAGAGDVGYTSLTCRKNSGYHMGRPYLDGFTVRFTNTDLKASASFSSGESDLLFGTDIDVSSAEKVKVYEGRTNRFEFLGFNAAGALFSEDSA
;
A
#
# COMPACT_ATOMS: atom_id res chain seq x y z
N VAL A 1 -0.30 -11.71 -5.23
CA VAL A 1 0.11 -10.78 -4.15
C VAL A 1 1.38 -11.34 -3.56
N THR A 2 2.50 -10.65 -3.71
CA THR A 2 3.79 -11.11 -3.23
C THR A 2 3.91 -10.83 -1.73
N GLU A 3 4.35 -11.84 -0.96
CA GLU A 3 4.58 -11.75 0.48
C GLU A 3 5.83 -10.91 0.84
N TYR A 4 6.55 -10.42 -0.18
CA TYR A 4 7.79 -9.67 0.03
C TYR A 4 7.53 -8.21 0.40
N GLU A 5 8.04 -7.77 1.54
CA GLU A 5 7.93 -6.39 2.04
C GLU A 5 8.43 -5.36 1.03
N SER A 6 9.53 -5.65 0.32
CA SER A 6 10.08 -4.79 -0.74
C SER A 6 9.08 -4.54 -1.87
N CYS A 7 8.22 -5.51 -2.20
CA CYS A 7 7.18 -5.34 -3.22
C CYS A 7 6.01 -4.49 -2.70
N ARG A 8 5.69 -4.55 -1.40
CA ARG A 8 4.65 -3.70 -0.81
C ARG A 8 4.99 -2.22 -0.90
N GLN A 9 6.26 -1.86 -0.70
CA GLN A 9 6.72 -0.47 -0.83
C GLN A 9 6.53 0.08 -2.25
N LEU A 10 6.65 -0.78 -3.27
CA LEU A 10 6.40 -0.38 -4.65
C LEU A 10 4.93 -0.07 -4.91
N TYR A 11 3.99 -0.68 -4.21
CA TYR A 11 2.57 -0.40 -4.41
C TYR A 11 2.22 1.06 -4.13
N TYR A 12 2.83 1.68 -3.13
CA TYR A 12 2.61 3.09 -2.81
C TYR A 12 3.16 4.08 -3.85
N LEU A 13 3.91 3.60 -4.83
CA LEU A 13 4.33 4.41 -5.98
C LEU A 13 3.25 4.46 -7.06
N PHE A 14 2.42 3.41 -7.14
CA PHE A 14 1.40 3.25 -8.18
C PHE A 14 -0.02 3.48 -7.67
N TYR A 15 -0.26 3.24 -6.39
CA TYR A 15 -1.59 3.26 -5.79
C TYR A 15 -1.61 4.15 -4.55
N ASP A 16 -2.69 4.89 -4.39
CA ASP A 16 -2.97 5.62 -3.16
C ASP A 16 -4.04 4.91 -2.34
N GLY A 17 -4.00 5.12 -1.01
CA GLY A 17 -5.09 4.78 -0.10
C GLY A 17 -6.07 5.93 0.07
N LEU A 18 -7.20 5.67 0.70
CA LEU A 18 -8.17 6.72 1.07
C LEU A 18 -7.55 7.70 2.05
N PHE A 19 -6.76 7.19 2.99
CA PHE A 19 -5.96 7.95 3.94
C PHE A 19 -4.50 7.52 3.88
N THR A 20 -3.62 8.36 4.38
CA THR A 20 -2.22 8.06 4.68
C THR A 20 -1.98 8.18 6.18
N LEU A 21 -0.93 7.53 6.69
CA LEU A 21 -0.50 7.73 8.06
C LEU A 21 0.63 8.76 8.11
N SER A 22 0.51 9.71 9.03
CA SER A 22 1.61 10.62 9.38
C SER A 22 2.69 9.90 10.20
N ASP A 23 3.81 10.57 10.46
CA ASP A 23 4.88 10.05 11.33
C ASP A 23 4.41 9.74 12.77
N SER A 24 3.30 10.36 13.19
CA SER A 24 2.64 10.09 14.47
C SER A 24 1.56 9.01 14.40
N PHE A 25 1.45 8.31 13.27
CA PHE A 25 0.41 7.30 12.98
C PHE A 25 -1.03 7.84 13.01
N SER A 26 -1.20 9.13 12.81
CA SER A 26 -2.52 9.74 12.63
C SER A 26 -2.93 9.70 11.17
N ALA A 27 -4.20 9.42 10.91
CA ALA A 27 -4.74 9.41 9.56
C ALA A 27 -4.78 10.83 8.97
N ALA A 28 -4.33 10.97 7.73
CA ALA A 28 -4.45 12.20 6.93
C ALA A 28 -5.19 11.88 5.62
N PRO A 29 -6.16 12.72 5.19
CA PRO A 29 -6.90 12.50 3.95
C PRO A 29 -5.99 12.47 2.73
N ASN A 30 -6.15 11.42 1.87
CA ASN A 30 -5.44 11.27 0.59
C ASN A 30 -6.44 11.23 -0.56
N LEU A 31 -6.97 10.06 -0.95
CA LEU A 31 -8.08 10.00 -1.92
C LEU A 31 -9.41 10.43 -1.29
N ALA A 32 -9.58 10.23 0.01
CA ALA A 32 -10.72 10.74 0.74
C ALA A 32 -10.67 12.27 0.86
N GLU A 33 -11.82 12.91 0.72
CA GLU A 33 -12.05 14.30 1.09
C GLU A 33 -12.34 14.40 2.60
N SER A 34 -13.24 13.53 3.07
CA SER A 34 -13.65 13.50 4.47
C SER A 34 -14.20 12.13 4.88
N TYR A 35 -14.15 11.87 6.18
CA TYR A 35 -14.91 10.80 6.84
C TYR A 35 -15.68 11.39 8.00
N THR A 36 -16.95 11.02 8.11
CA THR A 36 -17.84 11.44 9.20
C THR A 36 -18.37 10.19 9.88
N PRO A 37 -17.92 9.89 11.12
CA PRO A 37 -18.45 8.75 11.87
C PRO A 37 -19.91 9.01 12.30
N GLY A 38 -20.69 7.95 12.38
CA GLY A 38 -22.01 7.96 13.00
C GLY A 38 -21.90 8.04 14.52
N GLU A 39 -22.99 8.43 15.17
CA GLU A 39 -23.04 8.58 16.65
C GLU A 39 -22.82 7.25 17.39
N ASP A 40 -23.14 6.14 16.75
CA ASP A 40 -22.98 4.79 17.29
C ASP A 40 -21.54 4.26 17.22
N GLY A 41 -20.65 4.98 16.50
CA GLY A 41 -19.28 4.55 16.20
C GLY A 41 -19.17 3.29 15.34
N LYS A 42 -20.32 2.74 14.88
CA LYS A 42 -20.41 1.56 14.00
C LYS A 42 -20.77 1.89 12.58
N SER A 43 -21.03 3.14 12.29
CA SER A 43 -21.35 3.61 10.94
C SER A 43 -20.50 4.81 10.58
N GLY A 44 -20.40 5.11 9.28
CA GLY A 44 -19.74 6.31 8.83
C GLY A 44 -19.93 6.58 7.36
N THR A 45 -19.80 7.85 7.02
CA THR A 45 -19.90 8.33 5.63
C THR A 45 -18.53 8.83 5.19
N LEU A 46 -18.04 8.31 4.08
CA LEU A 46 -16.81 8.74 3.43
C LEU A 46 -17.14 9.44 2.12
N LYS A 47 -16.48 10.56 1.88
CA LYS A 47 -16.48 11.24 0.59
C LYS A 47 -15.12 11.17 -0.05
N ILE A 48 -15.09 10.91 -1.36
CA ILE A 48 -13.90 10.87 -2.19
C ILE A 48 -13.70 12.25 -2.84
N LYS A 49 -12.46 12.69 -2.96
CA LYS A 49 -12.10 13.91 -3.69
C LYS A 49 -12.50 13.80 -5.17
N HIS A 50 -13.04 14.89 -5.69
CA HIS A 50 -13.36 14.97 -7.11
C HIS A 50 -12.13 15.17 -7.99
N GLY A 51 -12.21 14.70 -9.24
CA GLY A 51 -11.20 14.97 -10.27
C GLY A 51 -9.93 14.14 -10.17
N ILE A 52 -9.91 13.12 -9.33
CA ILE A 52 -8.82 12.14 -9.29
C ILE A 52 -9.03 11.11 -10.41
N ASN A 53 -7.98 10.84 -11.16
CA ASN A 53 -7.99 9.84 -12.22
C ASN A 53 -6.94 8.76 -11.96
N PHE A 54 -7.23 7.57 -12.43
CA PHE A 54 -6.23 6.51 -12.59
C PHE A 54 -5.22 6.88 -13.67
N SER A 55 -4.10 6.17 -13.68
CA SER A 55 -3.00 6.39 -14.65
C SER A 55 -3.38 6.13 -16.12
N ASP A 56 -4.50 5.46 -16.37
CA ASP A 56 -5.10 5.26 -17.69
C ASP A 56 -6.08 6.38 -18.09
N GLY A 57 -6.26 7.38 -17.24
CA GLY A 57 -7.14 8.53 -17.46
C GLY A 57 -8.60 8.32 -17.04
N SER A 58 -9.00 7.13 -16.61
CA SER A 58 -10.35 6.90 -16.10
C SER A 58 -10.55 7.53 -14.73
N PRO A 59 -11.74 8.06 -14.40
CA PRO A 59 -11.99 8.68 -13.11
C PRO A 59 -12.04 7.65 -11.98
N LEU A 60 -11.54 8.04 -10.80
CA LEU A 60 -11.77 7.33 -9.55
C LEU A 60 -13.19 7.58 -9.08
N THR A 61 -13.87 6.52 -8.66
CA THR A 61 -15.24 6.56 -8.16
C THR A 61 -15.43 5.74 -6.88
N ALA A 62 -16.58 5.91 -6.23
CA ALA A 62 -16.95 5.12 -5.05
C ALA A 62 -17.04 3.61 -5.36
N ASP A 63 -17.36 3.24 -6.60
CA ASP A 63 -17.41 1.83 -7.03
C ASP A 63 -16.03 1.17 -7.01
N ASP A 64 -14.94 1.92 -7.25
CA ASP A 64 -13.58 1.41 -7.17
C ASP A 64 -13.20 1.07 -5.72
N VAL A 65 -13.60 1.91 -4.78
CA VAL A 65 -13.39 1.65 -3.35
C VAL A 65 -14.22 0.46 -2.88
N LEU A 66 -15.49 0.41 -3.26
CA LEU A 66 -16.39 -0.72 -2.98
C LEU A 66 -15.80 -2.03 -3.51
N TYR A 67 -15.35 -2.01 -4.76
CA TYR A 67 -14.67 -3.15 -5.38
C TYR A 67 -13.42 -3.55 -4.59
N THR A 68 -12.58 -2.58 -4.22
CA THR A 68 -11.35 -2.83 -3.47
C THR A 68 -11.62 -3.50 -2.12
N VAL A 69 -12.59 -3.00 -1.35
CA VAL A 69 -12.96 -3.59 -0.05
C VAL A 69 -13.41 -5.05 -0.21
N ASN A 70 -14.27 -5.31 -1.20
CA ASN A 70 -14.75 -6.68 -1.48
C ASN A 70 -13.61 -7.59 -1.94
N PHE A 71 -12.72 -7.09 -2.81
CA PHE A 71 -11.55 -7.83 -3.25
C PHE A 71 -10.62 -8.21 -2.09
N ILE A 72 -10.38 -7.29 -1.13
CA ILE A 72 -9.57 -7.57 0.05
C ILE A 72 -10.26 -8.61 0.96
N LYS A 73 -11.59 -8.56 1.12
CA LYS A 73 -12.35 -9.56 1.88
C LYS A 73 -12.21 -10.96 1.29
N GLU A 74 -12.20 -11.06 -0.04
CA GLU A 74 -12.01 -12.33 -0.76
C GLU A 74 -10.54 -12.80 -0.75
N HIS A 75 -9.58 -11.85 -0.65
CA HIS A 75 -8.13 -12.10 -0.69
C HIS A 75 -7.41 -11.45 0.51
N PRO A 76 -7.64 -11.91 1.75
CA PRO A 76 -7.27 -11.19 2.98
C PRO A 76 -5.76 -11.21 3.32
N ALA A 77 -4.92 -11.92 2.58
CA ALA A 77 -3.53 -12.23 2.93
C ALA A 77 -2.68 -10.99 3.35
N THR A 78 -2.89 -9.83 2.73
CA THR A 78 -2.07 -8.63 2.98
C THR A 78 -2.81 -7.55 3.76
N TYR A 79 -4.07 -7.29 3.39
CA TYR A 79 -4.85 -6.17 3.91
C TYR A 79 -6.12 -6.61 4.63
N GLY A 80 -6.29 -7.91 4.92
CA GLY A 80 -7.48 -8.44 5.58
C GLY A 80 -7.80 -7.74 6.90
N GLY A 81 -6.81 -7.50 7.74
CA GLY A 81 -6.97 -6.77 8.99
C GLY A 81 -7.51 -5.34 8.83
N CYS A 82 -7.34 -4.72 7.65
CA CYS A 82 -7.89 -3.39 7.38
C CYS A 82 -9.41 -3.40 7.14
N VAL A 83 -9.98 -4.54 6.75
CA VAL A 83 -11.39 -4.65 6.35
C VAL A 83 -12.19 -5.64 7.19
N GLU A 84 -11.56 -6.35 8.13
CA GLU A 84 -12.23 -7.39 8.95
C GLU A 84 -13.37 -6.85 9.79
N ASN A 85 -13.26 -5.60 10.29
CA ASN A 85 -14.34 -4.94 11.04
C ASN A 85 -15.43 -4.33 10.15
N ILE A 86 -15.29 -4.36 8.82
CA ILE A 86 -16.32 -3.84 7.91
C ILE A 86 -17.39 -4.91 7.69
N GLU A 87 -18.59 -4.71 8.25
CA GLU A 87 -19.75 -5.52 7.96
C GLU A 87 -20.20 -5.32 6.51
N SER A 88 -20.50 -4.07 6.16
CA SER A 88 -20.91 -3.71 4.81
C SER A 88 -20.38 -2.35 4.39
N VAL A 89 -20.27 -2.18 3.07
CA VAL A 89 -19.98 -0.89 2.42
C VAL A 89 -20.92 -0.73 1.23
N THR A 90 -21.49 0.45 1.05
CA THR A 90 -22.36 0.78 -0.08
C THR A 90 -21.96 2.10 -0.70
N ALA A 91 -21.90 2.15 -2.03
CA ALA A 91 -21.67 3.37 -2.78
C ALA A 91 -22.99 4.11 -3.04
N SER A 92 -22.96 5.43 -2.96
CA SER A 92 -24.06 6.32 -3.29
C SER A 92 -23.58 7.44 -4.19
N GLY A 93 -23.94 7.37 -5.45
CA GLY A 93 -23.34 8.24 -6.47
C GLY A 93 -21.88 7.91 -6.73
N ALA A 94 -21.16 8.87 -7.30
CA ALA A 94 -19.80 8.64 -7.74
C ALA A 94 -18.74 8.85 -6.65
N ASP A 95 -19.09 9.49 -5.55
CA ASP A 95 -18.12 10.04 -4.59
C ASP A 95 -18.38 9.69 -3.11
N THR A 96 -19.50 9.04 -2.82
CA THR A 96 -19.93 8.81 -1.43
C THR A 96 -20.04 7.33 -1.12
N LEU A 97 -19.48 6.92 0.03
CA LEU A 97 -19.59 5.57 0.57
C LEU A 97 -20.15 5.60 1.99
N TYR A 98 -21.01 4.64 2.30
CA TYR A 98 -21.50 4.37 3.64
C TYR A 98 -20.90 3.07 4.15
N PHE A 99 -20.28 3.13 5.32
CA PHE A 99 -19.70 1.98 6.01
C PHE A 99 -20.55 1.59 7.21
N ILE A 100 -20.71 0.28 7.41
CA ILE A 100 -21.25 -0.32 8.63
C ILE A 100 -20.18 -1.26 9.16
N LEU A 101 -19.92 -1.19 10.49
CA LEU A 101 -18.88 -1.94 11.19
C LEU A 101 -19.54 -2.94 12.16
N TYR A 102 -18.89 -4.07 12.35
CA TYR A 102 -19.29 -5.05 13.38
C TYR A 102 -19.16 -4.48 14.80
N GLU A 103 -18.01 -3.82 15.05
CA GLU A 103 -17.72 -3.21 16.35
C GLU A 103 -17.37 -1.73 16.19
N PRO A 104 -17.62 -0.90 17.25
CA PRO A 104 -17.30 0.52 17.19
C PRO A 104 -15.80 0.75 17.00
N GLU A 105 -15.40 1.60 16.04
CA GLU A 105 -14.02 1.97 15.80
C GLU A 105 -13.87 3.48 15.72
N ARG A 106 -13.11 4.05 16.65
CA ARG A 106 -12.91 5.52 16.75
C ARG A 106 -11.92 6.08 15.73
N HIS A 107 -11.02 5.23 15.27
CA HIS A 107 -9.94 5.61 14.35
C HIS A 107 -10.04 4.82 13.05
N PHE A 108 -11.26 4.63 12.56
CA PHE A 108 -11.52 3.82 11.37
C PHE A 108 -10.73 4.31 10.14
N GLU A 109 -10.46 5.62 10.05
CA GLU A 109 -9.66 6.20 8.98
C GLU A 109 -8.25 5.61 8.89
N THR A 110 -7.68 5.18 10.01
CA THR A 110 -6.35 4.54 10.03
C THR A 110 -6.35 3.16 9.38
N MET A 111 -7.50 2.50 9.32
CA MET A 111 -7.70 1.22 8.64
C MET A 111 -7.80 1.40 7.11
N LEU A 112 -8.20 2.58 6.63
CA LEU A 112 -8.48 2.88 5.23
C LEU A 112 -7.23 3.34 4.45
N THR A 113 -6.07 2.75 4.76
CA THR A 113 -4.77 3.08 4.15
C THR A 113 -4.33 2.08 3.08
N PHE A 114 -5.12 1.05 2.81
CA PHE A 114 -4.85 0.08 1.76
C PHE A 114 -4.93 0.72 0.36
N PRO A 115 -4.14 0.21 -0.60
CA PRO A 115 -4.18 0.67 -1.99
C PRO A 115 -5.57 0.50 -2.62
N VAL A 116 -6.11 1.56 -3.20
CA VAL A 116 -7.37 1.48 -3.96
C VAL A 116 -7.06 1.03 -5.38
N ILE A 117 -7.70 -0.05 -5.81
CA ILE A 117 -7.56 -0.61 -7.14
C ILE A 117 -8.78 -0.28 -8.00
N LYS A 118 -8.56 -0.18 -9.30
CA LYS A 118 -9.62 0.12 -10.27
C LYS A 118 -10.59 -1.05 -10.40
N ALA A 119 -11.88 -0.79 -10.30
CA ALA A 119 -12.92 -1.79 -10.47
C ALA A 119 -12.87 -2.44 -11.87
N ASN A 120 -13.20 -3.71 -11.92
CA ASN A 120 -13.22 -4.50 -13.15
C ASN A 120 -11.90 -4.50 -13.95
N SER A 121 -10.77 -4.19 -13.29
CA SER A 121 -9.47 -4.41 -13.92
C SER A 121 -9.26 -5.90 -14.11
N PRO A 122 -8.84 -6.35 -15.31
CA PRO A 122 -8.55 -7.76 -15.53
C PRO A 122 -7.46 -8.24 -14.56
N GLU A 123 -7.64 -9.40 -13.91
CA GLU A 123 -6.60 -10.03 -13.08
C GLU A 123 -5.32 -10.32 -13.87
N SER A 124 -5.44 -10.45 -15.19
CA SER A 124 -4.34 -10.65 -16.12
C SER A 124 -3.62 -9.35 -16.54
N MET A 125 -3.97 -8.20 -15.94
CA MET A 125 -3.31 -6.94 -16.28
C MET A 125 -1.83 -7.01 -15.87
N ALA A 126 -0.97 -6.96 -16.87
CA ALA A 126 0.47 -7.15 -16.68
C ALA A 126 1.18 -5.91 -16.06
N TYR A 127 0.44 -4.82 -15.82
CA TYR A 127 1.00 -3.56 -15.31
C TYR A 127 0.02 -2.86 -14.37
N PRO A 128 0.52 -2.09 -13.39
CA PRO A 128 -0.32 -1.41 -12.40
C PRO A 128 -1.09 -0.24 -13.02
N VAL A 129 -2.41 -0.18 -12.81
CA VAL A 129 -3.26 0.97 -13.08
C VAL A 129 -3.77 1.49 -11.75
N GLY A 130 -3.19 2.56 -11.26
CA GLY A 130 -3.51 3.15 -9.97
C GLY A 130 -3.55 4.68 -10.04
N THR A 131 -3.79 5.32 -8.91
CA THR A 131 -3.88 6.77 -8.77
C THR A 131 -2.56 7.43 -8.36
N GLY A 132 -1.53 6.62 -8.09
CA GLY A 132 -0.26 7.05 -7.50
C GLY A 132 0.62 7.92 -8.39
N GLN A 133 1.78 8.28 -7.83
CA GLN A 133 2.75 9.21 -8.43
C GLN A 133 3.35 8.72 -9.75
N PHE A 134 3.45 7.39 -9.92
CA PHE A 134 4.07 6.78 -11.09
C PHE A 134 3.12 5.79 -11.76
N ALA A 135 3.37 5.56 -13.04
CA ALA A 135 2.63 4.64 -13.87
C ALA A 135 3.59 3.75 -14.65
N ALA A 136 3.11 2.59 -15.04
CA ALA A 136 3.77 1.71 -15.99
C ALA A 136 2.74 1.21 -17.01
N GLY A 137 3.18 0.97 -18.24
CA GLY A 137 2.35 0.38 -19.30
C GLY A 137 2.79 -1.03 -19.65
N ALA A 138 2.07 -1.69 -20.56
CA ALA A 138 2.35 -3.08 -20.96
C ALA A 138 3.79 -3.29 -21.49
N GLY A 139 4.38 -2.30 -22.15
CA GLY A 139 5.75 -2.35 -22.66
C GLY A 139 6.84 -2.06 -21.61
N ASP A 140 6.45 -1.67 -20.42
CA ASP A 140 7.38 -1.27 -19.34
C ASP A 140 7.71 -2.42 -18.38
N VAL A 141 6.94 -3.52 -18.44
CA VAL A 141 7.11 -4.70 -17.59
C VAL A 141 8.00 -5.72 -18.27
N GLY A 142 9.24 -5.81 -17.82
CA GLY A 142 10.20 -6.83 -18.22
C GLY A 142 10.23 -8.00 -17.24
N TYR A 143 10.93 -9.07 -17.59
CA TYR A 143 11.07 -10.25 -16.75
C TYR A 143 11.80 -9.97 -15.43
N THR A 144 12.78 -9.05 -15.44
CA THR A 144 13.60 -8.69 -14.28
C THR A 144 13.58 -7.19 -14.01
N SER A 145 12.72 -6.43 -14.68
CA SER A 145 12.66 -4.98 -14.50
C SER A 145 11.26 -4.42 -14.75
N LEU A 146 10.99 -3.29 -14.13
CA LEU A 146 9.79 -2.50 -14.33
C LEU A 146 10.20 -1.05 -14.55
N THR A 147 9.90 -0.51 -15.71
CA THR A 147 10.12 0.91 -16.01
C THR A 147 8.92 1.73 -15.57
N CYS A 148 9.17 2.71 -14.71
CA CYS A 148 8.17 3.58 -14.13
C CYS A 148 8.30 4.97 -14.72
N ARG A 149 7.17 5.57 -15.10
CA ARG A 149 7.08 6.95 -15.61
C ARG A 149 6.25 7.78 -14.67
N LYS A 150 6.54 9.07 -14.56
CA LYS A 150 5.68 9.96 -13.76
C LYS A 150 4.23 9.92 -14.25
N ASN A 151 3.31 9.92 -13.32
CA ASN A 151 1.91 10.18 -13.58
C ASN A 151 1.69 11.70 -13.66
N SER A 152 1.54 12.23 -14.87
CA SER A 152 1.37 13.67 -15.08
C SER A 152 0.05 14.22 -14.53
N GLY A 153 -0.92 13.34 -14.28
CA GLY A 153 -2.22 13.65 -13.69
C GLY A 153 -2.29 13.40 -12.18
N TYR A 154 -1.15 13.19 -11.52
CA TYR A 154 -1.15 12.89 -10.08
C TYR A 154 -1.79 14.02 -9.27
N HIS A 155 -2.79 13.67 -8.45
CA HIS A 155 -3.67 14.62 -7.78
C HIS A 155 -2.98 15.47 -6.70
N MET A 156 -1.84 15.01 -6.17
CA MET A 156 -1.07 15.76 -5.15
C MET A 156 0.08 16.59 -5.74
N GLY A 157 0.10 16.77 -7.06
CA GLY A 157 1.09 17.58 -7.76
C GLY A 157 2.07 16.74 -8.58
N ARG A 158 2.95 17.44 -9.28
CA ARG A 158 3.88 16.78 -10.20
C ARG A 158 5.00 16.04 -9.45
N PRO A 159 5.25 14.76 -9.70
CA PRO A 159 6.42 14.06 -9.18
C PRO A 159 7.73 14.73 -9.60
N TYR A 160 8.73 14.73 -8.71
CA TYR A 160 10.05 15.34 -8.99
C TYR A 160 10.86 14.58 -10.03
N LEU A 161 10.74 13.26 -10.05
CA LEU A 161 11.40 12.40 -11.03
C LEU A 161 10.51 12.23 -12.27
N ASP A 162 11.10 12.23 -13.44
CA ASP A 162 10.40 11.91 -14.68
C ASP A 162 10.11 10.41 -14.81
N GLY A 163 10.91 9.58 -14.16
CA GLY A 163 10.75 8.14 -14.11
C GLY A 163 11.97 7.46 -13.51
N PHE A 164 11.88 6.16 -13.34
CA PHE A 164 12.96 5.29 -12.86
C PHE A 164 12.70 3.85 -13.31
N THR A 165 13.71 3.00 -13.19
CA THR A 165 13.58 1.57 -13.46
C THR A 165 13.84 0.77 -12.18
N VAL A 166 12.86 -0.05 -11.78
CA VAL A 166 13.04 -1.05 -10.73
C VAL A 166 13.68 -2.29 -11.35
N ARG A 167 14.74 -2.78 -10.75
CA ARG A 167 15.35 -4.06 -11.09
C ARG A 167 15.05 -5.08 -10.01
N PHE A 168 14.56 -6.24 -10.41
CA PHE A 168 14.28 -7.34 -9.50
C PHE A 168 15.46 -8.29 -9.46
N THR A 169 15.99 -8.50 -8.26
CA THR A 169 17.06 -9.47 -8.02
C THR A 169 16.50 -10.60 -7.13
N ASN A 170 17.05 -11.79 -7.27
CA ASN A 170 16.62 -12.94 -6.49
C ASN A 170 17.43 -13.16 -5.20
N THR A 171 18.40 -12.30 -4.92
CA THR A 171 19.21 -12.33 -3.69
C THR A 171 19.69 -10.93 -3.32
N ASP A 172 19.86 -10.67 -2.02
CA ASP A 172 20.41 -9.42 -1.49
C ASP A 172 21.86 -9.20 -1.94
N LEU A 173 22.62 -10.28 -2.08
CA LEU A 173 23.99 -10.23 -2.59
C LEU A 173 24.06 -9.65 -4.02
N LYS A 174 23.15 -10.05 -4.90
CA LYS A 174 23.07 -9.48 -6.26
C LYS A 174 22.61 -8.03 -6.25
N ALA A 175 21.68 -7.68 -5.38
CA ALA A 175 21.23 -6.31 -5.20
C ALA A 175 22.39 -5.41 -4.73
N SER A 176 23.13 -5.83 -3.71
CA SER A 176 24.31 -5.12 -3.20
C SER A 176 25.43 -5.02 -4.25
N ALA A 177 25.66 -6.08 -5.01
CA ALA A 177 26.66 -6.07 -6.09
C ALA A 177 26.28 -5.09 -7.23
N SER A 178 25.01 -5.07 -7.65
CA SER A 178 24.52 -4.14 -8.67
C SER A 178 24.65 -2.67 -8.21
N PHE A 179 24.37 -2.41 -6.94
CA PHE A 179 24.56 -1.08 -6.35
C PHE A 179 26.05 -0.70 -6.27
N SER A 180 26.91 -1.60 -5.79
CA SER A 180 28.36 -1.34 -5.65
C SER A 180 29.05 -1.16 -6.99
N SER A 181 28.56 -1.80 -8.06
CA SER A 181 29.09 -1.62 -9.43
C SER A 181 28.58 -0.36 -10.14
N GLY A 182 27.65 0.37 -9.51
CA GLY A 182 27.03 1.56 -10.12
C GLY A 182 25.96 1.26 -11.17
N GLU A 183 25.49 0.01 -11.28
CA GLU A 183 24.35 -0.34 -12.14
C GLU A 183 23.02 0.13 -11.57
N SER A 184 22.95 0.37 -10.27
CA SER A 184 21.78 0.88 -9.57
C SER A 184 22.14 2.10 -8.72
N ASP A 185 21.35 3.17 -8.83
CA ASP A 185 21.54 4.42 -8.11
C ASP A 185 20.95 4.38 -6.70
N LEU A 186 19.99 3.50 -6.46
CA LEU A 186 19.30 3.33 -5.19
C LEU A 186 19.16 1.85 -4.87
N LEU A 187 19.44 1.49 -3.64
CA LEU A 187 19.20 0.19 -3.07
C LEU A 187 18.26 0.33 -1.88
N PHE A 188 17.18 -0.45 -1.88
CA PHE A 188 16.18 -0.46 -0.83
C PHE A 188 16.04 -1.87 -0.24
N GLY A 189 16.07 -1.98 1.08
CA GLY A 189 15.88 -3.25 1.78
C GLY A 189 16.21 -3.16 3.26
N THR A 190 16.13 -4.29 3.95
CA THR A 190 16.57 -4.49 5.33
C THR A 190 17.90 -5.27 5.31
N ASP A 191 18.79 -4.99 6.25
CA ASP A 191 20.08 -5.70 6.41
C ASP A 191 20.99 -5.67 5.16
N ILE A 192 21.01 -4.53 4.47
CA ILE A 192 21.78 -4.34 3.25
C ILE A 192 23.26 -4.09 3.60
N ASP A 193 24.15 -4.92 3.05
CA ASP A 193 25.60 -4.66 3.11
C ASP A 193 26.02 -3.74 1.95
N VAL A 194 26.42 -2.53 2.30
CA VAL A 194 26.98 -1.52 1.39
C VAL A 194 28.47 -1.23 1.67
N SER A 195 29.13 -2.06 2.46
CA SER A 195 30.53 -1.85 2.87
C SER A 195 31.52 -1.78 1.70
N SER A 196 31.18 -2.40 0.57
CA SER A 196 31.98 -2.39 -0.67
C SER A 196 31.72 -1.20 -1.60
N ALA A 197 30.72 -0.36 -1.30
CA ALA A 197 30.35 0.75 -2.16
C ALA A 197 31.02 2.06 -1.73
N GLU A 198 31.57 2.80 -2.69
CA GLU A 198 32.15 4.11 -2.43
C GLU A 198 31.09 5.22 -2.47
N LYS A 199 31.20 6.22 -1.60
CA LYS A 199 30.35 7.44 -1.58
C LYS A 199 28.85 7.16 -1.42
N VAL A 200 28.50 6.25 -0.53
CA VAL A 200 27.11 5.90 -0.22
C VAL A 200 26.52 6.89 0.77
N LYS A 201 25.28 7.30 0.53
CA LYS A 201 24.44 7.98 1.52
C LYS A 201 23.36 7.03 2.00
N VAL A 202 23.38 6.72 3.29
CA VAL A 202 22.40 5.85 3.93
C VAL A 202 21.30 6.71 4.55
N TYR A 203 20.05 6.32 4.29
CA TYR A 203 18.87 6.87 4.94
C TYR A 203 18.19 5.76 5.71
N GLU A 204 18.09 5.93 7.01
CA GLU A 204 17.40 5.00 7.89
C GLU A 204 16.03 5.55 8.26
N GLY A 205 15.00 4.73 8.11
CA GLY A 205 13.63 5.04 8.50
C GLY A 205 13.17 4.11 9.62
N ARG A 206 12.36 4.63 10.54
CA ARG A 206 11.65 3.81 11.51
C ARG A 206 10.37 3.29 10.86
N THR A 207 10.09 2.00 11.08
CA THR A 207 8.84 1.37 10.68
C THR A 207 7.99 1.08 11.91
N ASN A 208 6.72 0.80 11.71
CA ASN A 208 5.82 0.30 12.76
C ASN A 208 5.95 -1.22 12.96
N ARG A 209 6.94 -1.84 12.31
CA ARG A 209 7.22 -3.28 12.47
C ARG A 209 7.99 -3.51 13.77
N PHE A 210 7.57 -4.51 14.51
CA PHE A 210 8.27 -4.99 15.70
C PHE A 210 8.39 -6.51 15.66
N GLU A 211 9.45 -7.03 16.22
CA GLU A 211 9.66 -8.46 16.42
C GLU A 211 9.39 -8.79 17.88
N PHE A 212 8.77 -9.93 18.13
CA PHE A 212 8.50 -10.41 19.49
C PHE A 212 8.77 -11.90 19.59
N LEU A 213 9.13 -12.34 20.80
CA LEU A 213 9.18 -13.74 21.17
C LEU A 213 7.90 -14.08 21.89
N GLY A 214 7.09 -14.96 21.30
CA GLY A 214 5.90 -15.51 21.94
C GLY A 214 6.22 -16.86 22.61
N PHE A 215 5.90 -16.99 23.88
CA PHE A 215 6.01 -18.26 24.60
C PHE A 215 4.63 -18.89 24.73
N ASN A 216 4.50 -20.15 24.33
CA ASN A 216 3.29 -20.91 24.58
C ASN A 216 3.32 -21.42 26.04
N ALA A 217 2.76 -20.65 26.96
CA ALA A 217 2.69 -20.99 28.39
C ALA A 217 1.85 -22.26 28.68
N ALA A 218 1.00 -22.69 27.75
CA ALA A 218 0.26 -23.95 27.84
C ALA A 218 1.06 -25.16 27.32
N GLY A 219 2.23 -24.91 26.72
CA GLY A 219 3.13 -25.99 26.26
C GLY A 219 3.88 -26.63 27.42
N ALA A 220 4.20 -27.93 27.30
CA ALA A 220 4.84 -28.72 28.35
C ALA A 220 6.18 -28.16 28.87
N LEU A 221 6.89 -27.36 28.06
CA LEU A 221 8.16 -26.73 28.45
C LEU A 221 8.01 -25.47 29.32
N PHE A 222 6.82 -24.87 29.35
CA PHE A 222 6.55 -23.60 30.03
C PHE A 222 5.32 -23.67 30.94
N SER A 223 4.78 -24.90 31.20
CA SER A 223 3.75 -25.09 32.17
C SER A 223 4.32 -25.06 33.61
N GLU A 224 3.57 -24.54 34.55
CA GLU A 224 3.97 -24.47 35.98
C GLU A 224 4.33 -25.84 36.58
N ASP A 225 3.86 -26.95 35.95
CA ASP A 225 4.13 -28.31 36.39
C ASP A 225 5.50 -28.86 35.94
N SER A 226 6.30 -28.06 35.25
CA SER A 226 7.64 -28.44 34.77
C SER A 226 8.81 -27.87 35.58
N ALA A 227 8.54 -27.39 36.83
CA ALA A 227 9.52 -26.88 37.79
C ALA A 227 9.84 -27.92 38.87
#